data_a6b43bc8d198bf5d96e0eb58e26718cd
#
_entry.id   a6b43bc8d198bf5d96e0eb58e26718cd
#
_cell.length_a   1.000
_cell.length_b   1.000
_cell.length_c   1.000
_cell.angle_alpha   90.00
_cell.angle_beta   90.00
_cell.angle_gamma   90.00
#
_symmetry.space_group_name_H-M   'P 1'
#
loop_
_entity.id
_entity.type
_entity.pdbx_description
1 polymer ?
#
loop_
_entity_poly.entity_id
_entity_poly.type
_entity_poly.pdbx_seq_one_letter_code
_entity_poly.pdbx_strand_id
1 'polypeptide(L)'
;MITAVELGLIYAIVALGVYLTFRVLNFPDLTVDGSFTTGAGTAGVLIVQGVNPFLATAAAFLAGAIAGLITGLLHTKGNINGLLAGILTMIGLYSINLRIMGASNVPLLGEDTLFTMMYGFVDRGIASIAVLIVVALLFKLVIDWYLHTDTGMALQATGDNELMIRSFAVSTDRQKIYGLMISNGLVAVAGALVAQYQGFVDIQMGIGLILVGLASVIVGQAIFGSRLVIQATLAVLLGAVLYRLAIQFALNAGLNPNDMKLLSALLVIAALLLPQWSGFRRLAKWRRGLGAGGGSAMLTAEGADAAAEAESTPAEEVVEEPAGAPAAEGSGGSAEPGGAGEAGRTGQTGQTGQKES
;
A
#
# COMPACT_ATOMS: atom_id res chain seq x y z
N MET A 1 -13.60 25.33 6.64
CA MET A 1 -12.15 25.05 6.72
C MET A 1 -11.82 24.12 7.88
N ILE A 2 -12.35 24.36 9.08
CA ILE A 2 -12.13 23.50 10.28
C ILE A 2 -12.49 22.04 9.97
N THR A 3 -13.69 21.78 9.50
CA THR A 3 -14.20 20.45 9.11
C THR A 3 -13.29 19.73 8.11
N ALA A 4 -12.66 20.46 7.18
CA ALA A 4 -11.76 19.87 6.20
C ALA A 4 -10.44 19.39 6.85
N VAL A 5 -9.94 20.13 7.83
CA VAL A 5 -8.75 19.75 8.58
C VAL A 5 -9.05 18.55 9.50
N GLU A 6 -10.18 18.56 10.21
CA GLU A 6 -10.62 17.44 11.05
C GLU A 6 -10.75 16.15 10.24
N LEU A 7 -11.50 16.19 9.12
CA LEU A 7 -11.59 15.05 8.23
C LEU A 7 -10.21 14.67 7.63
N GLY A 8 -9.39 15.65 7.27
CA GLY A 8 -8.04 15.42 6.77
C GLY A 8 -7.17 14.63 7.75
N LEU A 9 -7.27 14.93 9.05
CA LEU A 9 -6.55 14.23 10.12
C LEU A 9 -7.06 12.79 10.31
N ILE A 10 -8.38 12.55 10.18
CA ILE A 10 -8.93 11.19 10.25
C ILE A 10 -8.49 10.39 9.00
N TYR A 11 -8.56 11.00 7.81
CA TYR A 11 -8.08 10.37 6.57
C TYR A 11 -6.54 10.15 6.54
N ALA A 12 -5.79 10.86 7.39
CA ALA A 12 -4.37 10.60 7.55
C ALA A 12 -4.10 9.18 8.09
N ILE A 13 -5.00 8.63 8.93
CA ILE A 13 -4.89 7.24 9.40
C ILE A 13 -5.10 6.26 8.25
N VAL A 14 -6.06 6.53 7.33
CA VAL A 14 -6.21 5.76 6.08
C VAL A 14 -4.93 5.81 5.27
N ALA A 15 -4.39 7.02 5.07
CA ALA A 15 -3.19 7.22 4.27
C ALA A 15 -1.97 6.49 4.88
N LEU A 16 -1.86 6.40 6.21
CA LEU A 16 -0.83 5.60 6.88
C LEU A 16 -1.02 4.09 6.63
N GLY A 17 -2.26 3.59 6.64
CA GLY A 17 -2.56 2.21 6.27
C GLY A 17 -2.15 1.91 4.82
N VAL A 18 -2.59 2.75 3.88
CA VAL A 18 -2.24 2.63 2.44
C VAL A 18 -0.73 2.78 2.23
N TYR A 19 -0.05 3.62 3.01
CA TYR A 19 1.41 3.75 2.97
C TYR A 19 2.11 2.42 3.29
N LEU A 20 1.63 1.67 4.30
CA LEU A 20 2.20 0.37 4.66
C LEU A 20 2.08 -0.66 3.54
N THR A 21 0.91 -0.77 2.91
CA THR A 21 0.72 -1.76 1.83
C THR A 21 1.37 -1.32 0.55
N PHE A 22 1.12 -0.10 0.10
CA PHE A 22 1.50 0.34 -1.23
C PHE A 22 2.97 0.76 -1.33
N ARG A 23 3.52 1.43 -0.28
CA ARG A 23 4.88 1.98 -0.32
C ARG A 23 5.89 1.11 0.41
N VAL A 24 5.52 0.56 1.58
CA VAL A 24 6.43 -0.25 2.38
C VAL A 24 6.46 -1.70 1.88
N LEU A 25 5.30 -2.31 1.68
CA LEU A 25 5.20 -3.71 1.22
C LEU A 25 5.24 -3.86 -0.31
N ASN A 26 5.07 -2.76 -1.06
CA ASN A 26 4.93 -2.74 -2.52
C ASN A 26 3.81 -3.67 -3.03
N PHE A 27 2.71 -3.70 -2.30
CA PHE A 27 1.55 -4.56 -2.56
C PHE A 27 0.31 -3.72 -2.91
N PRO A 28 -0.29 -3.91 -4.11
CA PRO A 28 -1.51 -3.20 -4.50
C PRO A 28 -2.72 -3.83 -3.80
N ASP A 29 -3.11 -3.27 -2.65
CA ASP A 29 -4.19 -3.77 -1.81
C ASP A 29 -5.49 -3.00 -2.03
N LEU A 30 -6.43 -3.60 -2.77
CA LEU A 30 -7.78 -3.05 -2.98
C LEU A 30 -8.76 -3.42 -1.86
N THR A 31 -8.35 -4.26 -0.90
CA THR A 31 -9.18 -4.62 0.28
C THR A 31 -9.49 -3.40 1.13
N VAL A 32 -8.65 -2.39 1.09
CA VAL A 32 -8.75 -1.11 1.82
C VAL A 32 -10.15 -0.50 1.73
N ASP A 33 -10.75 -0.46 0.53
CA ASP A 33 -12.10 0.07 0.32
C ASP A 33 -13.15 -0.72 1.10
N GLY A 34 -13.05 -2.05 1.08
CA GLY A 34 -13.92 -2.94 1.85
C GLY A 34 -13.70 -2.84 3.36
N SER A 35 -12.44 -2.85 3.79
CA SER A 35 -12.05 -2.81 5.20
C SER A 35 -12.47 -1.52 5.90
N PHE A 36 -12.43 -0.39 5.20
CA PHE A 36 -12.93 0.88 5.71
C PHE A 36 -14.43 0.79 6.07
N THR A 37 -15.23 0.27 5.15
CA THR A 37 -16.66 0.07 5.37
C THR A 37 -16.92 -0.98 6.44
N THR A 38 -16.10 -2.05 6.50
CA THR A 38 -16.18 -3.08 7.56
C THR A 38 -15.96 -2.47 8.94
N GLY A 39 -14.95 -1.61 9.06
CA GLY A 39 -14.67 -0.91 10.31
C GLY A 39 -15.80 0.05 10.70
N ALA A 40 -16.28 0.85 9.75
CA ALA A 40 -17.41 1.76 9.94
C ALA A 40 -18.67 1.01 10.37
N GLY A 41 -19.02 -0.08 9.66
CA GLY A 41 -20.21 -0.90 9.93
C GLY A 41 -20.14 -1.60 11.28
N THR A 42 -19.00 -2.22 11.58
CA THR A 42 -18.79 -2.90 12.87
C THR A 42 -18.91 -1.91 14.04
N ALA A 43 -18.21 -0.78 13.96
CA ALA A 43 -18.29 0.23 15.02
C ALA A 43 -19.68 0.84 15.12
N GLY A 44 -20.32 1.17 13.98
CA GLY A 44 -21.65 1.77 13.96
C GLY A 44 -22.71 0.87 14.59
N VAL A 45 -22.74 -0.42 14.23
CA VAL A 45 -23.69 -1.38 14.81
C VAL A 45 -23.45 -1.56 16.31
N LEU A 46 -22.20 -1.68 16.76
CA LEU A 46 -21.89 -1.84 18.18
C LEU A 46 -22.30 -0.61 19.00
N ILE A 47 -22.10 0.60 18.45
CA ILE A 47 -22.51 1.85 19.12
C ILE A 47 -24.04 1.92 19.24
N VAL A 48 -24.79 1.58 18.19
CA VAL A 48 -26.27 1.52 18.23
C VAL A 48 -26.76 0.46 19.23
N GLN A 49 -25.98 -0.58 19.50
CA GLN A 49 -26.28 -1.57 20.54
C GLN A 49 -25.86 -1.10 21.96
N GLY A 50 -25.38 0.11 22.11
CA GLY A 50 -24.98 0.68 23.40
C GLY A 50 -23.59 0.29 23.88
N VAL A 51 -22.75 -0.28 23.00
CA VAL A 51 -21.35 -0.61 23.34
C VAL A 51 -20.51 0.66 23.39
N ASN A 52 -19.60 0.75 24.34
CA ASN A 52 -18.69 1.88 24.49
C ASN A 52 -17.93 2.18 23.17
N PRO A 53 -17.93 3.43 22.67
CA PRO A 53 -17.32 3.82 21.40
C PRO A 53 -15.83 3.44 21.25
N PHE A 54 -15.06 3.44 22.36
CA PHE A 54 -13.67 2.98 22.33
C PHE A 54 -13.56 1.49 22.03
N LEU A 55 -14.42 0.66 22.66
CA LEU A 55 -14.46 -0.78 22.41
C LEU A 55 -14.96 -1.08 20.98
N ALA A 56 -15.97 -0.34 20.52
CA ALA A 56 -16.49 -0.43 19.16
C ALA A 56 -15.40 -0.11 18.11
N THR A 57 -14.59 0.92 18.36
CA THR A 57 -13.45 1.28 17.48
C THR A 57 -12.33 0.24 17.54
N ALA A 58 -12.05 -0.34 18.72
CA ALA A 58 -11.09 -1.47 18.83
C ALA A 58 -11.60 -2.72 18.10
N ALA A 59 -12.88 -3.03 18.18
CA ALA A 59 -13.51 -4.12 17.41
C ALA A 59 -13.41 -3.88 15.90
N ALA A 60 -13.56 -2.64 15.45
CA ALA A 60 -13.34 -2.25 14.06
C ALA A 60 -11.92 -2.56 13.57
N PHE A 61 -10.89 -2.28 14.40
CA PHE A 61 -9.51 -2.66 14.09
C PHE A 61 -9.38 -4.17 13.85
N LEU A 62 -9.95 -4.99 14.74
CA LEU A 62 -9.89 -6.44 14.61
C LEU A 62 -10.62 -6.94 13.36
N ALA A 63 -11.79 -6.37 13.05
CA ALA A 63 -12.55 -6.72 11.85
C ALA A 63 -11.74 -6.39 10.57
N GLY A 64 -11.10 -5.23 10.51
CA GLY A 64 -10.23 -4.87 9.41
C GLY A 64 -8.96 -5.74 9.34
N ALA A 65 -8.36 -6.07 10.48
CA ALA A 65 -7.21 -6.97 10.53
C ALA A 65 -7.56 -8.37 10.00
N ILE A 66 -8.76 -8.88 10.30
CA ILE A 66 -9.27 -10.15 9.75
C ILE A 66 -9.43 -10.03 8.23
N ALA A 67 -9.96 -8.92 7.72
CA ALA A 67 -10.07 -8.69 6.28
C ALA A 67 -8.69 -8.72 5.61
N GLY A 68 -7.69 -8.04 6.18
CA GLY A 68 -6.31 -8.07 5.71
C GLY A 68 -5.67 -9.46 5.81
N LEU A 69 -5.99 -10.23 6.86
CA LEU A 69 -5.57 -11.64 7.01
C LEU A 69 -6.11 -12.49 5.86
N ILE A 70 -7.39 -12.36 5.52
CA ILE A 70 -8.03 -13.11 4.43
C ILE A 70 -7.31 -12.80 3.11
N THR A 71 -7.10 -11.53 2.78
CA THR A 71 -6.36 -11.11 1.57
C THR A 71 -4.94 -11.66 1.57
N GLY A 72 -4.25 -11.58 2.70
CA GLY A 72 -2.90 -12.12 2.86
C GLY A 72 -2.84 -13.63 2.65
N LEU A 73 -3.80 -14.39 3.18
CA LEU A 73 -3.89 -15.84 2.99
C LEU A 73 -4.22 -16.21 1.54
N LEU A 74 -5.15 -15.51 0.90
CA LEU A 74 -5.47 -15.72 -0.52
C LEU A 74 -4.25 -15.51 -1.41
N HIS A 75 -3.46 -14.48 -1.11
CA HIS A 75 -2.24 -14.22 -1.88
C HIS A 75 -1.13 -15.23 -1.60
N THR A 76 -0.81 -15.50 -0.32
CA THR A 76 0.38 -16.28 0.06
C THR A 76 0.13 -17.78 0.01
N LYS A 77 -1.02 -18.26 0.49
CA LYS A 77 -1.38 -19.69 0.51
C LYS A 77 -2.20 -20.11 -0.70
N GLY A 78 -3.08 -19.22 -1.17
CA GLY A 78 -3.87 -19.46 -2.37
C GLY A 78 -3.11 -19.24 -3.67
N ASN A 79 -1.88 -18.67 -3.62
CA ASN A 79 -1.08 -18.26 -4.80
C ASN A 79 -1.86 -17.37 -5.77
N ILE A 80 -2.84 -16.61 -5.28
CA ILE A 80 -3.63 -15.67 -6.08
C ILE A 80 -2.82 -14.37 -6.23
N ASN A 81 -2.87 -13.77 -7.42
CA ASN A 81 -2.26 -12.46 -7.63
C ASN A 81 -2.78 -11.46 -6.58
N GLY A 82 -1.88 -10.61 -6.03
CA GLY A 82 -2.22 -9.69 -4.94
C GLY A 82 -3.37 -8.73 -5.26
N LEU A 83 -3.38 -8.17 -6.47
CA LEU A 83 -4.47 -7.31 -6.94
C LEU A 83 -5.80 -8.06 -6.96
N LEU A 84 -5.81 -9.28 -7.52
CA LEU A 84 -7.01 -10.09 -7.59
C LEU A 84 -7.49 -10.53 -6.21
N ALA A 85 -6.57 -10.90 -5.30
CA ALA A 85 -6.91 -11.26 -3.93
C ALA A 85 -7.60 -10.09 -3.20
N GLY A 86 -7.08 -8.85 -3.38
CA GLY A 86 -7.70 -7.64 -2.85
C GLY A 86 -9.12 -7.38 -3.39
N ILE A 87 -9.31 -7.51 -4.71
CA ILE A 87 -10.62 -7.35 -5.35
C ILE A 87 -11.62 -8.39 -4.83
N LEU A 88 -11.22 -9.67 -4.77
CA LEU A 88 -12.10 -10.74 -4.28
C LEU A 88 -12.52 -10.50 -2.84
N THR A 89 -11.58 -10.12 -1.98
CA THR A 89 -11.89 -9.80 -0.58
C THR A 89 -12.80 -8.58 -0.48
N MET A 90 -12.54 -7.52 -1.24
CA MET A 90 -13.38 -6.31 -1.27
C MET A 90 -14.83 -6.63 -1.64
N ILE A 91 -15.04 -7.43 -2.69
CA ILE A 91 -16.39 -7.87 -3.12
C ILE A 91 -17.06 -8.75 -2.04
N GLY A 92 -16.29 -9.67 -1.45
CA GLY A 92 -16.78 -10.51 -0.35
C GLY A 92 -17.17 -9.67 0.87
N LEU A 93 -16.34 -8.68 1.22
CA LEU A 93 -16.62 -7.76 2.34
C LEU A 93 -17.89 -6.94 2.13
N TYR A 94 -18.23 -6.57 0.89
CA TYR A 94 -19.49 -5.86 0.62
C TYR A 94 -20.71 -6.65 1.16
N SER A 95 -20.78 -7.95 0.88
CA SER A 95 -21.86 -8.81 1.36
C SER A 95 -21.80 -9.04 2.87
N ILE A 96 -20.60 -9.15 3.43
CA ILE A 96 -20.38 -9.29 4.87
C ILE A 96 -20.82 -8.01 5.59
N ASN A 97 -20.43 -6.84 5.08
CA ASN A 97 -20.79 -5.55 5.63
C ASN A 97 -22.31 -5.33 5.63
N LEU A 98 -22.99 -5.72 4.54
CA LEU A 98 -24.44 -5.63 4.48
C LEU A 98 -25.12 -6.52 5.55
N ARG A 99 -24.54 -7.70 5.85
CA ARG A 99 -25.04 -8.57 6.92
C ARG A 99 -24.75 -8.01 8.32
N ILE A 100 -23.56 -7.42 8.54
CA ILE A 100 -23.20 -6.78 9.81
C ILE A 100 -24.15 -5.60 10.08
N MET A 101 -24.33 -4.76 9.08
CA MET A 101 -25.14 -3.54 9.21
C MET A 101 -26.67 -3.80 9.21
N GLY A 102 -27.10 -4.89 8.61
CA GLY A 102 -28.54 -5.21 8.44
C GLY A 102 -29.29 -4.28 7.49
N ALA A 103 -28.69 -3.17 7.08
CA ALA A 103 -29.22 -2.18 6.16
C ALA A 103 -28.09 -1.53 5.36
N SER A 104 -28.42 -0.84 4.25
CA SER A 104 -27.42 -0.10 3.47
C SER A 104 -26.89 1.15 4.19
N ASN A 105 -27.64 1.67 5.15
CA ASN A 105 -27.27 2.84 5.95
C ASN A 105 -27.69 2.63 7.41
N VAL A 106 -26.77 2.94 8.34
CA VAL A 106 -27.00 2.87 9.79
C VAL A 106 -26.82 4.27 10.37
N PRO A 107 -27.90 4.92 10.87
CA PRO A 107 -27.78 6.23 11.50
C PRO A 107 -27.17 6.08 12.90
N LEU A 108 -26.28 7.00 13.25
CA LEU A 108 -25.67 7.13 14.58
C LEU A 108 -26.14 8.41 15.29
N LEU A 109 -27.19 9.05 14.75
CA LEU A 109 -27.68 10.30 15.28
C LEU A 109 -28.36 10.05 16.65
N GLY A 110 -27.87 10.74 17.68
CA GLY A 110 -28.37 10.57 19.04
C GLY A 110 -27.60 9.54 19.88
N GLU A 111 -26.68 8.83 19.29
CA GLU A 111 -25.84 7.88 20.01
C GLU A 111 -24.55 8.54 20.57
N ASP A 112 -24.05 7.99 21.65
CA ASP A 112 -22.77 8.41 22.23
C ASP A 112 -21.61 7.93 21.35
N THR A 113 -20.92 8.86 20.71
CA THR A 113 -19.74 8.60 19.88
C THR A 113 -18.50 9.18 20.54
N LEU A 114 -17.30 8.80 20.07
CA LEU A 114 -16.05 9.42 20.52
C LEU A 114 -16.07 10.95 20.33
N PHE A 115 -16.73 11.42 19.27
CA PHE A 115 -16.83 12.84 18.97
C PHE A 115 -17.84 13.56 19.86
N THR A 116 -18.98 12.94 20.20
CA THR A 116 -19.94 13.52 21.16
C THR A 116 -19.31 13.63 22.54
N MET A 117 -18.58 12.60 22.97
CA MET A 117 -17.82 12.64 24.23
C MET A 117 -16.74 13.73 24.19
N MET A 118 -15.95 13.80 23.09
CA MET A 118 -14.92 14.83 22.92
C MET A 118 -15.52 16.24 22.98
N TYR A 119 -16.64 16.50 22.30
CA TYR A 119 -17.30 17.80 22.28
C TYR A 119 -18.00 18.16 23.61
N GLY A 120 -18.18 17.18 24.50
CA GLY A 120 -18.60 17.43 25.88
C GLY A 120 -17.53 18.09 26.74
N PHE A 121 -16.24 17.93 26.38
CA PHE A 121 -15.09 18.48 27.11
C PHE A 121 -14.36 19.58 26.35
N VAL A 122 -14.49 19.62 25.03
CA VAL A 122 -13.70 20.46 24.14
C VAL A 122 -14.62 21.16 23.15
N ASP A 123 -14.52 22.50 23.04
CA ASP A 123 -15.30 23.27 22.09
C ASP A 123 -14.98 22.88 20.62
N ARG A 124 -16.02 22.89 19.79
CA ARG A 124 -15.86 22.73 18.34
C ARG A 124 -15.04 23.88 17.79
N GLY A 125 -13.87 23.57 17.21
CA GLY A 125 -13.01 24.59 16.63
C GLY A 125 -11.53 24.20 16.69
N ILE A 126 -10.68 25.15 17.12
CA ILE A 126 -9.23 24.92 17.17
C ILE A 126 -8.88 23.82 18.18
N ALA A 127 -9.62 23.71 19.27
CA ALA A 127 -9.37 22.71 20.30
C ALA A 127 -9.71 21.27 19.82
N SER A 128 -10.76 21.06 19.03
CA SER A 128 -11.05 19.75 18.42
C SER A 128 -9.96 19.33 17.41
N ILE A 129 -9.44 20.27 16.63
CA ILE A 129 -8.30 20.02 15.72
C ILE A 129 -7.06 19.58 16.52
N ALA A 130 -6.77 20.23 17.67
CA ALA A 130 -5.63 19.87 18.49
C ALA A 130 -5.72 18.42 19.00
N VAL A 131 -6.91 17.98 19.45
CA VAL A 131 -7.15 16.58 19.86
C VAL A 131 -6.92 15.62 18.70
N LEU A 132 -7.47 15.92 17.51
CA LEU A 132 -7.30 15.06 16.34
C LEU A 132 -5.85 15.01 15.84
N ILE A 133 -5.09 16.10 15.96
CA ILE A 133 -3.64 16.11 15.70
C ILE A 133 -2.94 15.13 16.64
N VAL A 134 -3.25 15.18 17.95
CA VAL A 134 -2.67 14.25 18.93
C VAL A 134 -3.00 12.80 18.57
N VAL A 135 -4.26 12.51 18.22
CA VAL A 135 -4.68 11.17 17.79
C VAL A 135 -3.94 10.73 16.53
N ALA A 136 -3.88 11.57 15.49
CA ALA A 136 -3.15 11.26 14.25
C ALA A 136 -1.65 11.05 14.49
N LEU A 137 -1.04 11.86 15.35
CA LEU A 137 0.37 11.71 15.76
C LEU A 137 0.59 10.43 16.56
N LEU A 138 -0.37 10.03 17.40
CA LEU A 138 -0.30 8.77 18.14
C LEU A 138 -0.24 7.59 17.17
N PHE A 139 -1.16 7.52 16.19
CA PHE A 139 -1.13 6.47 15.16
C PHE A 139 0.17 6.50 14.35
N LYS A 140 0.64 7.69 13.99
CA LYS A 140 1.94 7.87 13.32
C LYS A 140 3.09 7.32 14.16
N LEU A 141 3.15 7.63 15.45
CA LEU A 141 4.20 7.14 16.35
C LEU A 141 4.16 5.63 16.52
N VAL A 142 2.96 5.03 16.61
CA VAL A 142 2.78 3.57 16.66
C VAL A 142 3.32 2.92 15.39
N ILE A 143 3.02 3.49 14.21
CA ILE A 143 3.54 2.98 12.93
C ILE A 143 5.05 3.15 12.83
N ASP A 144 5.58 4.31 13.23
CA ASP A 144 7.04 4.54 13.23
C ASP A 144 7.74 3.55 14.16
N TRP A 145 7.21 3.35 15.36
CA TRP A 145 7.73 2.35 16.29
C TRP A 145 7.70 0.95 15.68
N TYR A 146 6.56 0.54 15.09
CA TYR A 146 6.43 -0.75 14.43
C TYR A 146 7.47 -0.94 13.31
N LEU A 147 7.65 0.06 12.45
CA LEU A 147 8.60 0.01 11.33
C LEU A 147 10.07 -0.06 11.77
N HIS A 148 10.39 0.34 13.00
CA HIS A 148 11.72 0.21 13.60
C HIS A 148 11.91 -1.11 14.38
N THR A 149 10.89 -1.95 14.51
CA THR A 149 11.04 -3.31 15.08
C THR A 149 11.63 -4.27 14.05
N ASP A 150 12.16 -5.42 14.50
CA ASP A 150 12.70 -6.46 13.61
C ASP A 150 11.67 -6.93 12.58
N THR A 151 10.40 -7.06 12.99
CA THR A 151 9.30 -7.41 12.08
C THR A 151 9.00 -6.31 11.07
N GLY A 152 9.03 -5.05 11.48
CA GLY A 152 8.83 -3.91 10.59
C GLY A 152 9.98 -3.71 9.60
N MET A 153 11.23 -3.93 10.03
CA MET A 153 12.40 -3.92 9.14
C MET A 153 12.33 -5.08 8.13
N ALA A 154 11.93 -6.28 8.58
CA ALA A 154 11.73 -7.41 7.68
C ALA A 154 10.59 -7.17 6.67
N LEU A 155 9.53 -6.43 7.08
CA LEU A 155 8.45 -6.01 6.20
C LEU A 155 8.96 -5.07 5.10
N GLN A 156 9.73 -4.04 5.46
CA GLN A 156 10.34 -3.09 4.53
C GLN A 156 11.25 -3.81 3.53
N ALA A 157 12.14 -4.66 4.04
CA ALA A 157 13.06 -5.43 3.22
C ALA A 157 12.33 -6.42 2.29
N THR A 158 11.17 -6.97 2.72
CA THR A 158 10.31 -7.83 1.88
C THR A 158 9.71 -7.05 0.71
N GLY A 159 9.29 -5.80 0.94
CA GLY A 159 8.78 -4.92 -0.10
C GLY A 159 9.85 -4.45 -1.09
N ASP A 160 11.09 -4.25 -0.62
CA ASP A 160 12.20 -3.82 -1.46
C ASP A 160 12.72 -4.97 -2.35
N ASN A 161 12.97 -6.16 -1.78
CA ASN A 161 13.45 -7.32 -2.54
C ASN A 161 13.10 -8.65 -1.85
N GLU A 162 11.99 -9.24 -2.26
CA GLU A 162 11.47 -10.49 -1.70
C GLU A 162 12.45 -11.67 -1.85
N LEU A 163 13.13 -11.78 -3.00
CA LEU A 163 14.07 -12.88 -3.27
C LEU A 163 15.28 -12.82 -2.34
N MET A 164 15.81 -11.62 -2.12
CA MET A 164 16.92 -11.40 -1.21
C MET A 164 16.55 -11.78 0.22
N ILE A 165 15.40 -11.37 0.69
CA ILE A 165 14.96 -11.66 2.08
C ILE A 165 14.68 -13.14 2.31
N ARG A 166 14.19 -13.85 1.32
CA ARG A 166 14.04 -15.31 1.40
C ARG A 166 15.38 -16.03 1.57
N SER A 167 16.47 -15.52 0.98
CA SER A 167 17.81 -16.10 1.16
C SER A 167 18.34 -15.96 2.58
N PHE A 168 17.85 -14.99 3.37
CA PHE A 168 18.13 -14.84 4.79
C PHE A 168 17.18 -15.66 5.71
N ALA A 169 16.47 -16.64 5.16
CA ALA A 169 15.52 -17.51 5.88
C ALA A 169 14.33 -16.78 6.54
N VAL A 170 14.03 -15.56 6.14
CA VAL A 170 12.85 -14.81 6.59
C VAL A 170 11.64 -15.23 5.76
N SER A 171 10.53 -15.56 6.41
CA SER A 171 9.29 -15.93 5.72
C SER A 171 8.56 -14.69 5.21
N THR A 172 8.71 -14.37 3.91
CA THR A 172 8.07 -13.23 3.25
C THR A 172 6.54 -13.33 3.29
N ASP A 173 5.99 -14.54 3.24
CA ASP A 173 4.55 -14.78 3.36
C ASP A 173 3.98 -14.24 4.68
N ARG A 174 4.66 -14.50 5.81
CA ARG A 174 4.23 -13.99 7.11
C ARG A 174 4.31 -12.46 7.16
N GLN A 175 5.36 -11.89 6.59
CA GLN A 175 5.51 -10.43 6.54
C GLN A 175 4.40 -9.76 5.72
N LYS A 176 4.05 -10.34 4.57
CA LYS A 176 2.92 -9.86 3.76
C LYS A 176 1.60 -9.93 4.53
N ILE A 177 1.32 -11.06 5.21
CA ILE A 177 0.11 -11.21 6.01
C ILE A 177 0.05 -10.16 7.13
N TYR A 178 1.13 -9.98 7.90
CA TYR A 178 1.17 -8.99 8.99
C TYR A 178 1.02 -7.55 8.47
N GLY A 179 1.69 -7.21 7.38
CA GLY A 179 1.55 -5.90 6.75
C GLY A 179 0.12 -5.59 6.32
N LEU A 180 -0.55 -6.56 5.68
CA LEU A 180 -1.94 -6.44 5.26
C LEU A 180 -2.90 -6.36 6.45
N MET A 181 -2.68 -7.15 7.51
CA MET A 181 -3.50 -7.10 8.73
C MET A 181 -3.43 -5.73 9.41
N ILE A 182 -2.23 -5.21 9.61
CA ILE A 182 -2.04 -3.91 10.28
C ILE A 182 -2.61 -2.77 9.42
N SER A 183 -2.33 -2.78 8.12
CA SER A 183 -2.84 -1.78 7.19
C SER A 183 -4.37 -1.73 7.19
N ASN A 184 -5.01 -2.87 6.93
CA ASN A 184 -6.48 -2.96 6.87
C ASN A 184 -7.14 -2.69 8.23
N GLY A 185 -6.46 -3.07 9.33
CA GLY A 185 -6.88 -2.70 10.68
C GLY A 185 -6.89 -1.19 10.90
N LEU A 186 -5.84 -0.47 10.51
CA LEU A 186 -5.77 0.99 10.58
C LEU A 186 -6.85 1.67 9.73
N VAL A 187 -7.04 1.18 8.52
CA VAL A 187 -8.07 1.69 7.61
C VAL A 187 -9.47 1.49 8.19
N ALA A 188 -9.73 0.35 8.82
CA ALA A 188 -10.99 0.08 9.50
C ALA A 188 -11.22 1.00 10.71
N VAL A 189 -10.18 1.29 11.49
CA VAL A 189 -10.26 2.31 12.57
C VAL A 189 -10.62 3.68 12.00
N ALA A 190 -9.98 4.08 10.90
CA ALA A 190 -10.32 5.34 10.26
C ALA A 190 -11.76 5.35 9.74
N GLY A 191 -12.26 4.23 9.21
CA GLY A 191 -13.68 4.05 8.84
C GLY A 191 -14.62 4.24 10.02
N ALA A 192 -14.30 3.62 11.15
CA ALA A 192 -15.05 3.77 12.39
C ALA A 192 -15.07 5.23 12.88
N LEU A 193 -13.93 5.93 12.80
CA LEU A 193 -13.84 7.35 13.18
C LEU A 193 -14.62 8.25 12.22
N VAL A 194 -14.55 8.00 10.91
CA VAL A 194 -15.33 8.77 9.92
C VAL A 194 -16.83 8.58 10.14
N ALA A 195 -17.30 7.36 10.38
CA ALA A 195 -18.69 7.06 10.65
C ALA A 195 -19.19 7.80 11.91
N GLN A 196 -18.42 7.76 12.99
CA GLN A 196 -18.73 8.47 14.23
C GLN A 196 -18.69 10.00 14.05
N TYR A 197 -17.81 10.51 13.20
CA TYR A 197 -17.71 11.94 12.90
C TYR A 197 -18.89 12.42 12.07
N GLN A 198 -19.31 11.64 11.07
CA GLN A 198 -20.43 11.98 10.17
C GLN A 198 -21.79 11.70 10.79
N GLY A 199 -21.88 10.83 11.80
CA GLY A 199 -23.12 10.44 12.45
C GLY A 199 -23.94 9.40 11.65
N PHE A 200 -23.35 8.73 10.68
CA PHE A 200 -23.97 7.63 9.93
C PHE A 200 -22.92 6.73 9.30
N VAL A 201 -23.31 5.49 9.00
CA VAL A 201 -22.54 4.54 8.19
C VAL A 201 -23.29 4.28 6.90
N ASP A 202 -22.59 4.31 5.77
CA ASP A 202 -23.13 3.94 4.46
C ASP A 202 -22.29 2.81 3.86
N ILE A 203 -22.94 1.83 3.23
CA ILE A 203 -22.28 0.65 2.66
C ILE A 203 -21.28 1.00 1.54
N GLN A 204 -21.45 2.14 0.90
CA GLN A 204 -20.63 2.60 -0.23
C GLN A 204 -19.56 3.62 0.17
N MET A 205 -19.43 3.95 1.46
CA MET A 205 -18.52 5.01 1.93
C MET A 205 -17.05 4.70 1.70
N GLY A 206 -16.68 3.43 1.54
CA GLY A 206 -15.32 2.99 1.25
C GLY A 206 -14.93 3.01 -0.24
N ILE A 207 -15.92 3.09 -1.15
CA ILE A 207 -15.65 2.97 -2.59
C ILE A 207 -14.79 4.14 -3.10
N GLY A 208 -13.59 3.81 -3.60
CA GLY A 208 -12.62 4.78 -4.13
C GLY A 208 -11.73 5.42 -3.06
N LEU A 209 -11.78 4.92 -1.83
CA LEU A 209 -10.95 5.43 -0.73
C LEU A 209 -9.46 5.19 -0.96
N ILE A 210 -9.10 4.11 -1.64
CA ILE A 210 -7.71 3.83 -2.02
C ILE A 210 -7.10 4.99 -2.79
N LEU A 211 -7.87 5.66 -3.68
CA LEU A 211 -7.38 6.81 -4.43
C LEU A 211 -7.04 7.99 -3.51
N VAL A 212 -7.86 8.22 -2.48
CA VAL A 212 -7.62 9.24 -1.45
C VAL A 212 -6.34 8.93 -0.68
N GLY A 213 -6.17 7.67 -0.27
CA GLY A 213 -4.97 7.21 0.43
C GLY A 213 -3.71 7.38 -0.43
N LEU A 214 -3.73 6.88 -1.68
CA LEU A 214 -2.60 6.98 -2.61
C LEU A 214 -2.26 8.45 -2.94
N ALA A 215 -3.26 9.29 -3.21
CA ALA A 215 -3.05 10.71 -3.46
C ALA A 215 -2.35 11.37 -2.27
N SER A 216 -2.83 11.08 -1.05
CA SER A 216 -2.24 11.61 0.18
C SER A 216 -0.78 11.20 0.33
N VAL A 217 -0.45 9.93 0.08
CA VAL A 217 0.92 9.41 0.13
C VAL A 217 1.79 10.09 -0.92
N ILE A 218 1.33 10.14 -2.18
CA ILE A 218 2.12 10.66 -3.30
C ILE A 218 2.34 12.17 -3.14
N VAL A 219 1.28 12.95 -2.88
CA VAL A 219 1.37 14.41 -2.68
C VAL A 219 2.26 14.72 -1.47
N GLY A 220 2.04 14.03 -0.36
CA GLY A 220 2.82 14.21 0.84
C GLY A 220 4.32 13.97 0.60
N GLN A 221 4.67 12.83 0.02
CA GLN A 221 6.06 12.48 -0.26
C GLN A 221 6.70 13.36 -1.36
N ALA A 222 5.94 13.81 -2.33
CA ALA A 222 6.44 14.72 -3.37
C ALA A 222 6.82 16.08 -2.79
N ILE A 223 6.04 16.61 -1.83
CA ILE A 223 6.27 17.93 -1.23
C ILE A 223 7.31 17.88 -0.11
N PHE A 224 7.17 16.93 0.82
CA PHE A 224 7.98 16.88 2.05
C PHE A 224 9.18 15.92 1.95
N GLY A 225 9.19 15.02 0.97
CA GLY A 225 10.24 14.02 0.77
C GLY A 225 9.98 12.71 1.55
N SER A 226 10.83 11.69 1.30
CA SER A 226 10.68 10.34 1.87
C SER A 226 12.04 9.69 2.21
N ARG A 227 13.03 10.48 2.65
CA ARG A 227 14.38 9.97 2.90
C ARG A 227 14.47 9.06 4.12
N LEU A 228 13.75 9.38 5.18
CA LEU A 228 13.67 8.64 6.43
C LEU A 228 12.23 8.17 6.63
N VAL A 229 12.05 7.03 7.29
CA VAL A 229 10.72 6.48 7.63
C VAL A 229 9.87 7.50 8.37
N ILE A 230 10.45 8.14 9.40
CA ILE A 230 9.78 9.18 10.21
C ILE A 230 9.34 10.39 9.37
N GLN A 231 10.15 10.78 8.37
CA GLN A 231 9.79 11.87 7.45
C GLN A 231 8.70 11.41 6.47
N ALA A 232 8.78 10.19 5.97
CA ALA A 232 7.81 9.64 5.04
C ALA A 232 6.42 9.53 5.66
N THR A 233 6.32 9.02 6.89
CA THR A 233 5.04 8.93 7.61
C THR A 233 4.47 10.31 7.98
N LEU A 234 5.31 11.26 8.37
CA LEU A 234 4.89 12.64 8.59
C LEU A 234 4.42 13.30 7.28
N ALA A 235 5.14 13.06 6.18
CA ALA A 235 4.76 13.54 4.86
C ALA A 235 3.39 13.02 4.43
N VAL A 236 3.11 11.73 4.68
CA VAL A 236 1.81 11.10 4.40
C VAL A 236 0.68 11.77 5.20
N LEU A 237 0.90 12.03 6.48
CA LEU A 237 -0.07 12.69 7.35
C LEU A 237 -0.39 14.11 6.83
N LEU A 238 0.64 14.91 6.55
CA LEU A 238 0.47 16.25 5.99
C LEU A 238 -0.15 16.21 4.59
N GLY A 239 0.19 15.20 3.79
CA GLY A 239 -0.39 14.98 2.47
C GLY A 239 -1.88 14.73 2.52
N ALA A 240 -2.38 13.97 3.49
CA ALA A 240 -3.81 13.73 3.68
C ALA A 240 -4.58 15.02 4.03
N VAL A 241 -4.02 15.84 4.89
CA VAL A 241 -4.60 17.15 5.24
C VAL A 241 -4.61 18.06 4.02
N LEU A 242 -3.49 18.14 3.28
CA LEU A 242 -3.41 18.95 2.05
C LEU A 242 -4.40 18.49 0.98
N TYR A 243 -4.52 17.18 0.78
CA TYR A 243 -5.48 16.60 -0.16
C TYR A 243 -6.91 16.99 0.21
N ARG A 244 -7.27 16.89 1.50
CA ARG A 244 -8.63 17.25 1.96
C ARG A 244 -8.90 18.75 1.87
N LEU A 245 -7.89 19.59 2.13
CA LEU A 245 -7.99 21.02 1.93
C LEU A 245 -8.19 21.39 0.45
N ALA A 246 -7.49 20.69 -0.46
CA ALA A 246 -7.66 20.90 -1.89
C ALA A 246 -9.09 20.57 -2.37
N ILE A 247 -9.67 19.46 -1.90
CA ILE A 247 -11.07 19.11 -2.18
C ILE A 247 -12.01 20.19 -1.62
N GLN A 248 -11.81 20.62 -0.37
CA GLN A 248 -12.65 21.63 0.24
C GLN A 248 -12.58 22.97 -0.49
N PHE A 249 -11.40 23.33 -0.94
CA PHE A 249 -11.21 24.55 -1.74
C PHE A 249 -11.98 24.46 -3.08
N ALA A 250 -11.92 23.32 -3.74
CA ALA A 250 -12.65 23.07 -4.98
C ALA A 250 -14.17 23.15 -4.79
N LEU A 251 -14.69 22.58 -3.70
CA LEU A 251 -16.12 22.67 -3.33
C LEU A 251 -16.52 24.12 -3.05
N ASN A 252 -15.70 24.87 -2.35
CA ASN A 252 -15.96 26.29 -2.08
C ASN A 252 -15.91 27.16 -3.35
N ALA A 253 -15.19 26.72 -4.39
CA ALA A 253 -15.17 27.36 -5.71
C ALA A 253 -16.42 27.07 -6.55
N GLY A 254 -17.41 26.32 -6.01
CA GLY A 254 -18.71 26.08 -6.64
C GLY A 254 -18.82 24.74 -7.40
N LEU A 255 -17.86 23.81 -7.21
CA LEU A 255 -17.98 22.47 -7.76
C LEU A 255 -19.07 21.67 -7.06
N ASN A 256 -19.83 20.89 -7.85
CA ASN A 256 -20.91 20.08 -7.33
C ASN A 256 -20.36 18.94 -6.46
N PRO A 257 -20.92 18.69 -5.24
CA PRO A 257 -20.51 17.56 -4.40
C PRO A 257 -20.58 16.18 -5.09
N ASN A 258 -21.46 16.01 -6.09
CA ASN A 258 -21.55 14.77 -6.86
C ASN A 258 -20.29 14.48 -7.68
N ASP A 259 -19.50 15.52 -8.02
CA ASP A 259 -18.29 15.42 -8.81
C ASP A 259 -17.03 15.16 -7.95
N MET A 260 -17.19 14.95 -6.63
CA MET A 260 -16.07 14.71 -5.71
C MET A 260 -15.19 13.52 -6.14
N LYS A 261 -15.79 12.44 -6.66
CA LYS A 261 -15.03 11.25 -7.12
C LYS A 261 -14.22 11.59 -8.37
N LEU A 262 -14.77 12.37 -9.30
CA LEU A 262 -14.06 12.85 -10.48
C LEU A 262 -12.91 13.79 -10.09
N LEU A 263 -13.16 14.72 -9.17
CA LEU A 263 -12.15 15.63 -8.65
C LEU A 263 -11.01 14.86 -7.95
N SER A 264 -11.36 13.85 -7.16
CA SER A 264 -10.38 12.97 -6.53
C SER A 264 -9.48 12.28 -7.56
N ALA A 265 -10.06 11.73 -8.62
CA ALA A 265 -9.31 11.10 -9.71
C ALA A 265 -8.39 12.11 -10.41
N LEU A 266 -8.87 13.32 -10.72
CA LEU A 266 -8.07 14.38 -11.33
C LEU A 266 -6.92 14.83 -10.42
N LEU A 267 -7.13 14.94 -9.11
CA LEU A 267 -6.09 15.27 -8.15
C LEU A 267 -5.02 14.16 -8.07
N VAL A 268 -5.41 12.89 -8.14
CA VAL A 268 -4.46 11.77 -8.20
C VAL A 268 -3.63 11.82 -9.48
N ILE A 269 -4.28 12.05 -10.64
CA ILE A 269 -3.59 12.20 -11.92
C ILE A 269 -2.61 13.37 -11.86
N ALA A 270 -3.05 14.53 -11.37
CA ALA A 270 -2.19 15.67 -11.17
C ALA A 270 -1.01 15.35 -10.25
N ALA A 271 -1.24 14.66 -9.12
CA ALA A 271 -0.20 14.27 -8.19
C ALA A 271 0.84 13.32 -8.80
N LEU A 272 0.42 12.41 -9.68
CA LEU A 272 1.30 11.48 -10.39
C LEU A 272 2.11 12.18 -11.50
N LEU A 273 1.52 13.16 -12.17
CA LEU A 273 2.18 13.90 -13.26
C LEU A 273 3.11 15.01 -12.74
N LEU A 274 2.80 15.64 -11.59
CA LEU A 274 3.59 16.73 -11.01
C LEU A 274 5.09 16.39 -10.85
N PRO A 275 5.50 15.21 -10.33
CA PRO A 275 6.91 14.85 -10.20
C PRO A 275 7.63 14.66 -11.55
N GLN A 276 6.87 14.41 -12.63
CA GLN A 276 7.43 14.21 -13.98
C GLN A 276 7.70 15.54 -14.70
N TRP A 277 7.07 16.63 -14.29
CA TRP A 277 7.27 17.94 -14.89
C TRP A 277 8.65 18.52 -14.58
N SER A 278 9.34 18.98 -15.61
CA SER A 278 10.72 19.50 -15.55
C SER A 278 10.93 20.66 -14.56
N GLY A 279 9.89 21.44 -14.30
CA GLY A 279 9.89 22.53 -13.31
C GLY A 279 10.07 22.02 -11.87
N PHE A 280 9.39 20.95 -11.51
CA PHE A 280 9.48 20.32 -10.17
C PHE A 280 10.85 19.62 -9.96
N ARG A 281 11.42 19.06 -11.03
CA ARG A 281 12.80 18.50 -10.99
C ARG A 281 13.84 19.57 -10.71
N ARG A 282 13.64 20.81 -11.18
CA ARG A 282 14.54 21.94 -10.87
C ARG A 282 14.44 22.37 -9.39
N LEU A 283 13.23 22.43 -8.85
CA LEU A 283 13.02 22.74 -7.41
C LEU A 283 13.60 21.63 -6.50
N ALA A 284 13.41 20.38 -6.86
CA ALA A 284 13.97 19.24 -6.12
C ALA A 284 15.51 19.19 -6.21
N LYS A 285 16.11 19.61 -7.32
CA LYS A 285 17.56 19.79 -7.46
C LYS A 285 18.06 20.95 -6.62
N TRP A 286 17.34 22.07 -6.58
CA TRP A 286 17.70 23.24 -5.77
C TRP A 286 17.68 22.93 -4.27
N ARG A 287 16.67 22.19 -3.79
CA ARG A 287 16.62 21.68 -2.39
C ARG A 287 17.73 20.68 -2.07
N ARG A 288 18.18 19.88 -3.04
CA ARG A 288 19.34 18.98 -2.86
C ARG A 288 20.67 19.73 -2.83
N GLY A 289 20.79 20.83 -3.57
CA GLY A 289 21.96 21.71 -3.58
C GLY A 289 22.15 22.49 -2.29
N LEU A 290 21.08 22.84 -1.57
CA LEU A 290 21.15 23.51 -0.26
C LEU A 290 21.54 22.57 0.91
N GLY A 291 21.42 21.24 0.73
CA GLY A 291 21.83 20.23 1.72
C GLY A 291 23.21 19.59 1.46
N ALA A 292 23.84 19.88 0.33
CA ALA A 292 25.13 19.30 -0.10
C ALA A 292 26.31 20.29 -0.05
N GLY A 293 26.12 21.42 0.60
CA GLY A 293 27.19 22.39 0.83
C GLY A 293 28.10 21.98 1.97
N GLY A 294 28.97 21.00 1.76
CA GLY A 294 30.03 20.71 2.72
C GLY A 294 30.51 19.27 2.77
N GLY A 295 30.95 18.68 1.64
CA GLY A 295 31.62 17.39 1.76
C GLY A 295 31.89 16.57 0.51
N SER A 296 31.33 16.96 -0.64
CA SER A 296 31.42 16.10 -1.83
C SER A 296 32.30 16.63 -2.96
N ALA A 297 32.90 17.78 -2.81
CA ALA A 297 33.77 18.35 -3.85
C ALA A 297 35.23 17.85 -3.77
N MET A 298 35.61 17.17 -2.69
CA MET A 298 37.00 16.73 -2.49
C MET A 298 37.24 15.26 -2.90
N LEU A 299 36.19 14.45 -3.03
CA LEU A 299 36.31 13.03 -3.41
C LEU A 299 36.12 12.76 -4.92
N THR A 300 35.65 13.74 -5.70
CA THR A 300 35.52 13.58 -7.16
C THR A 300 36.71 14.04 -7.97
N ALA A 301 37.61 14.86 -7.38
CA ALA A 301 38.83 15.26 -8.04
C ALA A 301 39.91 14.17 -7.94
N GLU A 302 40.02 13.52 -6.79
CA GLU A 302 41.01 12.46 -6.55
C GLU A 302 40.65 11.14 -7.26
N GLY A 303 39.38 10.85 -7.48
CA GLY A 303 38.91 9.68 -8.24
C GLY A 303 39.04 9.84 -9.77
N ALA A 304 39.04 11.06 -10.28
CA ALA A 304 39.22 11.32 -11.71
C ALA A 304 40.67 11.25 -12.12
N ASP A 305 41.58 11.68 -11.25
CA ASP A 305 43.06 11.59 -11.52
C ASP A 305 43.55 10.15 -11.41
N ALA A 306 43.02 9.32 -10.50
CA ALA A 306 43.32 7.90 -10.39
C ALA A 306 42.83 7.06 -11.58
N ALA A 307 41.67 7.45 -12.18
CA ALA A 307 41.13 6.79 -13.37
C ALA A 307 41.94 7.17 -14.64
N ALA A 308 42.47 8.39 -14.73
CA ALA A 308 43.28 8.84 -15.84
C ALA A 308 44.72 8.22 -15.83
N GLU A 309 45.26 7.93 -14.63
CA GLU A 309 46.53 7.25 -14.49
C GLU A 309 46.46 5.75 -14.81
N ALA A 310 45.32 5.10 -14.57
CA ALA A 310 45.09 3.69 -14.90
C ALA A 310 44.90 3.43 -16.41
N GLU A 311 44.53 4.45 -17.20
CA GLU A 311 44.34 4.33 -18.66
C GLU A 311 45.58 4.63 -19.48
N SER A 312 46.69 5.10 -18.84
CA SER A 312 47.95 5.45 -19.51
C SER A 312 49.06 4.39 -19.42
N THR A 313 48.80 3.20 -18.87
CA THR A 313 49.77 2.10 -18.84
C THR A 313 49.64 1.26 -20.11
N PRO A 314 50.66 1.18 -20.98
CA PRO A 314 50.60 0.37 -22.20
C PRO A 314 50.51 -1.12 -21.84
N ALA A 315 49.60 -1.83 -22.47
CA ALA A 315 49.48 -3.28 -22.38
C ALA A 315 50.79 -3.92 -22.88
N GLU A 316 51.48 -4.59 -21.98
CA GLU A 316 52.64 -5.42 -22.26
C GLU A 316 52.18 -6.65 -23.03
N GLU A 317 52.68 -6.76 -24.25
CA GLU A 317 52.46 -7.80 -25.26
C GLU A 317 52.91 -9.16 -24.70
N VAL A 318 51.95 -10.04 -24.34
CA VAL A 318 52.25 -11.44 -24.00
C VAL A 318 52.41 -12.23 -25.30
N VAL A 319 53.65 -12.52 -25.63
CA VAL A 319 54.07 -13.40 -26.71
C VAL A 319 53.55 -14.82 -26.42
N GLU A 320 52.70 -15.33 -27.30
CA GLU A 320 52.30 -16.72 -27.39
C GLU A 320 53.42 -17.54 -28.03
N GLU A 321 53.95 -18.50 -27.30
CA GLU A 321 54.85 -19.54 -27.82
C GLU A 321 54.06 -20.81 -28.16
N PRO A 322 54.19 -21.40 -29.35
CA PRO A 322 53.46 -22.58 -29.76
C PRO A 322 54.23 -23.86 -29.52
N ALA A 323 53.70 -24.83 -28.80
CA ALA A 323 54.19 -26.21 -28.76
C ALA A 323 52.98 -27.13 -28.73
N GLY A 324 52.71 -27.93 -29.70
CA GLY A 324 53.41 -29.07 -30.21
C GLY A 324 52.52 -30.28 -30.00
N ALA A 325 51.85 -30.76 -31.07
CA ALA A 325 51.30 -32.13 -31.17
C ALA A 325 52.48 -33.11 -31.30
N PRO A 326 52.39 -34.45 -31.17
CA PRO A 326 51.38 -35.31 -31.82
C PRO A 326 51.06 -36.68 -31.14
N ALA A 327 50.27 -37.45 -31.88
CA ALA A 327 50.14 -38.91 -32.01
C ALA A 327 49.18 -39.59 -31.05
N ALA A 328 48.14 -40.21 -31.51
CA ALA A 328 47.79 -41.29 -32.44
C ALA A 328 47.57 -42.63 -31.72
N GLU A 329 46.55 -43.32 -32.22
CA GLU A 329 46.24 -44.74 -32.03
C GLU A 329 45.29 -45.08 -30.90
N GLY A 330 44.19 -45.77 -31.03
CA GLY A 330 43.67 -46.54 -32.14
C GLY A 330 42.42 -47.31 -31.72
N SER A 331 41.63 -47.67 -32.68
CA SER A 331 40.77 -48.84 -32.79
C SER A 331 39.69 -49.02 -31.73
N GLY A 332 38.47 -49.35 -32.01
CA GLY A 332 37.79 -49.95 -33.10
C GLY A 332 36.42 -50.46 -32.63
N GLY A 333 35.52 -50.65 -33.58
CA GLY A 333 34.43 -51.61 -33.51
C GLY A 333 33.06 -50.96 -33.24
N SER A 334 32.33 -50.60 -34.28
CA SER A 334 31.31 -51.39 -35.02
C SER A 334 30.21 -52.00 -34.15
N ALA A 335 28.95 -51.59 -34.28
CA ALA A 335 27.95 -52.13 -35.20
C ALA A 335 26.55 -51.62 -34.82
N GLU A 336 25.86 -51.09 -35.79
CA GLU A 336 24.40 -51.10 -35.96
C GLU A 336 23.87 -52.52 -36.22
N PRO A 337 22.59 -52.80 -36.50
CA PRO A 337 21.34 -52.05 -36.41
C PRO A 337 20.10 -52.94 -36.01
N GLY A 338 18.91 -52.36 -36.13
CA GLY A 338 17.66 -53.08 -36.41
C GLY A 338 16.64 -53.00 -35.29
N GLY A 339 15.43 -52.73 -35.49
CA GLY A 339 14.34 -52.88 -36.41
C GLY A 339 13.08 -52.53 -35.65
N ALA A 340 12.23 -51.72 -36.18
CA ALA A 340 11.03 -52.02 -36.97
C ALA A 340 9.89 -52.78 -36.26
N GLY A 341 8.70 -52.19 -36.34
CA GLY A 341 7.41 -52.88 -36.21
C GLY A 341 6.40 -52.01 -35.47
N GLU A 342 5.57 -51.25 -36.17
CA GLU A 342 4.23 -51.60 -36.73
C GLU A 342 3.18 -51.79 -35.63
N ALA A 343 2.21 -50.97 -35.60
CA ALA A 343 0.91 -50.89 -36.32
C ALA A 343 -0.28 -51.41 -35.47
N GLY A 344 -1.39 -50.70 -35.56
CA GLY A 344 -2.73 -51.23 -35.38
C GLY A 344 -3.60 -50.34 -34.48
N ARG A 345 -4.34 -49.44 -35.00
CA ARG A 345 -5.69 -49.53 -35.64
C ARG A 345 -6.86 -49.63 -34.66
N THR A 346 -7.73 -48.65 -34.82
CA THR A 346 -9.23 -48.74 -34.92
C THR A 346 -9.98 -48.92 -33.60
N GLY A 347 -11.02 -48.22 -33.36
CA GLY A 347 -12.25 -47.85 -33.96
C GLY A 347 -13.11 -47.17 -32.89
N GLN A 348 -13.75 -46.10 -33.16
CA GLN A 348 -15.12 -45.97 -33.68
C GLN A 348 -16.24 -46.16 -32.65
N THR A 349 -17.02 -45.09 -32.53
CA THR A 349 -18.48 -44.94 -32.55
C THR A 349 -19.29 -45.03 -31.28
N GLY A 350 -20.23 -44.06 -31.22
CA GLY A 350 -21.56 -44.18 -30.63
C GLY A 350 -21.85 -43.09 -29.66
N GLN A 351 -22.38 -41.91 -29.96
CA GLN A 351 -23.76 -41.55 -30.34
C GLN A 351 -24.80 -41.79 -29.24
N THR A 352 -25.47 -40.68 -28.96
CA THR A 352 -26.90 -40.47 -28.66
C THR A 352 -27.38 -40.49 -27.21
N GLY A 353 -28.15 -39.42 -26.94
CA GLY A 353 -29.39 -39.47 -26.20
C GLY A 353 -29.47 -38.37 -25.13
N GLN A 354 -29.91 -37.15 -25.42
CA GLN A 354 -31.26 -36.58 -25.22
C GLN A 354 -32.02 -37.10 -23.98
N LYS A 355 -32.37 -36.24 -23.05
CA LYS A 355 -33.67 -35.64 -22.74
C LYS A 355 -33.76 -35.21 -21.27
N GLU A 356 -34.20 -33.98 -21.08
CA GLU A 356 -35.30 -33.47 -20.29
C GLU A 356 -35.51 -33.99 -18.84
N SER A 357 -35.32 -33.11 -17.88
CA SER A 357 -36.38 -32.48 -17.08
C SER A 357 -35.81 -31.29 -16.37
#